data_b3dd719334025c3cf99317763ca5d55c
#
_entry.id   b3dd719334025c3cf99317763ca5d55c
#
_cell.length_a   1.000
_cell.length_b   1.000
_cell.length_c   1.000
_cell.angle_alpha   90.00
_cell.angle_beta   90.00
_cell.angle_gamma   90.00
#
_symmetry.space_group_name_H-M   'P 1'
#
loop_
_entity.id
_entity.type
_entity.pdbx_description
1 polymer ?
#
loop_
_entity_poly.entity_id
_entity_poly.type
_entity_poly.pdbx_seq_one_letter_code
_entity_poly.pdbx_strand_id
1 'polypeptide(L)'
;MAKWKRFSGLLKILISILIILIIGLVITFYYSTSVTKNLDSYEYELPFKKGAKYLVVQGYGGLFSHMHIAAIDFEMPTGTPVYAARGGVIYSYKDDSDEGGPFSKYKNKANFIIIKHDDGSFGCYWHLQKNGVLIKNGNVAQGQQIGISGATGFVLKPHLHFSVKLLLNYEMNSYTQTKFKTTQGLTLLERGKTYEHP
;
A
#
# COMPACT_ATOMS: atom_id res chain seq x y z
N MET A 1 -48.13 -14.54 -29.02
CA MET A 1 -47.08 -15.49 -28.48
C MET A 1 -45.64 -15.02 -28.63
N ALA A 2 -45.22 -14.33 -29.68
CA ALA A 2 -43.85 -13.89 -29.89
C ALA A 2 -43.31 -12.86 -28.88
N LYS A 3 -44.13 -11.90 -28.43
CA LYS A 3 -43.75 -10.87 -27.44
C LYS A 3 -43.41 -11.48 -26.07
N TRP A 4 -44.08 -12.52 -25.62
CA TRP A 4 -43.84 -13.12 -24.29
C TRP A 4 -42.57 -13.99 -24.26
N LYS A 5 -42.23 -14.68 -25.36
CA LYS A 5 -40.94 -15.40 -25.47
C LYS A 5 -39.75 -14.44 -25.43
N ARG A 6 -39.89 -13.24 -26.01
CA ARG A 6 -38.82 -12.20 -26.02
C ARG A 6 -38.66 -11.60 -24.60
N PHE A 7 -39.74 -11.42 -23.85
CA PHE A 7 -39.70 -10.92 -22.48
C PHE A 7 -39.06 -11.93 -21.50
N SER A 8 -39.32 -13.24 -21.69
CA SER A 8 -38.66 -14.30 -20.90
C SER A 8 -37.15 -14.41 -21.20
N GLY A 9 -36.72 -14.13 -22.43
CA GLY A 9 -35.31 -14.09 -22.80
C GLY A 9 -34.58 -12.92 -22.13
N LEU A 10 -35.16 -11.72 -22.16
CA LEU A 10 -34.58 -10.54 -21.51
C LEU A 10 -34.46 -10.72 -19.99
N LEU A 11 -35.46 -11.29 -19.35
CA LEU A 11 -35.47 -11.59 -17.92
C LEU A 11 -34.35 -12.58 -17.56
N LYS A 12 -34.15 -13.62 -18.35
CA LYS A 12 -33.01 -14.58 -18.16
C LYS A 12 -31.66 -13.90 -18.26
N ILE A 13 -31.47 -13.00 -19.23
CA ILE A 13 -30.24 -12.24 -19.40
C ILE A 13 -30.00 -11.36 -18.17
N LEU A 14 -31.00 -10.62 -17.70
CA LEU A 14 -30.91 -9.78 -16.51
C LEU A 14 -30.56 -10.58 -15.24
N ILE A 15 -31.20 -11.75 -15.06
CA ILE A 15 -30.88 -12.65 -13.95
C ILE A 15 -29.43 -13.16 -14.06
N SER A 16 -28.97 -13.54 -15.25
CA SER A 16 -27.58 -13.98 -15.43
C SER A 16 -26.57 -12.88 -15.11
N ILE A 17 -26.82 -11.65 -15.54
CA ILE A 17 -25.98 -10.49 -15.20
C ILE A 17 -25.96 -10.26 -13.69
N LEU A 18 -27.11 -10.32 -13.03
CA LEU A 18 -27.20 -10.15 -11.56
C LEU A 18 -26.40 -11.24 -10.83
N ILE A 19 -26.50 -12.49 -11.27
CA ILE A 19 -25.73 -13.60 -10.68
C ILE A 19 -24.23 -13.38 -10.85
N ILE A 20 -23.78 -12.96 -12.04
CA ILE A 20 -22.35 -12.65 -12.29
C ILE A 20 -21.86 -11.53 -11.38
N LEU A 21 -22.68 -10.48 -11.19
CA LEU A 21 -22.35 -9.37 -10.28
C LEU A 21 -22.27 -9.83 -8.82
N ILE A 22 -23.18 -10.68 -8.36
CA ILE A 22 -23.18 -11.24 -7.01
C ILE A 22 -21.96 -12.13 -6.80
N ILE A 23 -21.66 -13.01 -7.76
CA ILE A 23 -20.44 -13.86 -7.70
C ILE A 23 -19.18 -12.99 -7.66
N GLY A 24 -19.09 -11.94 -8.48
CA GLY A 24 -18.00 -10.98 -8.45
C GLY A 24 -17.86 -10.30 -7.10
N LEU A 25 -18.95 -9.86 -6.47
CA LEU A 25 -18.95 -9.28 -5.12
C LEU A 25 -18.50 -10.27 -4.04
N VAL A 26 -18.97 -11.52 -4.10
CA VAL A 26 -18.57 -12.58 -3.16
C VAL A 26 -17.09 -12.92 -3.31
N ILE A 27 -16.58 -13.00 -4.53
CA ILE A 27 -15.18 -13.26 -4.81
C ILE A 27 -14.33 -12.09 -4.28
N THR A 28 -14.70 -10.84 -4.54
CA THR A 28 -13.97 -9.66 -4.04
C THR A 28 -13.99 -9.57 -2.52
N PHE A 29 -15.11 -9.89 -1.88
CA PHE A 29 -15.24 -9.96 -0.43
C PHE A 29 -14.34 -11.08 0.15
N TYR A 30 -14.36 -12.28 -0.42
CA TYR A 30 -13.52 -13.41 0.01
C TYR A 30 -12.04 -13.09 -0.10
N TYR A 31 -11.58 -12.52 -1.22
CA TYR A 31 -10.18 -12.12 -1.40
C TYR A 31 -9.78 -10.96 -0.50
N SER A 32 -10.65 -9.98 -0.29
CA SER A 32 -10.41 -8.87 0.64
C SER A 32 -10.21 -9.35 2.09
N THR A 33 -10.98 -10.34 2.53
CA THR A 33 -10.86 -10.89 3.90
C THR A 33 -9.67 -11.82 4.07
N SER A 34 -9.13 -12.42 3.00
CA SER A 34 -7.98 -13.33 3.10
C SER A 34 -6.64 -12.63 3.38
N VAL A 35 -6.51 -11.36 3.02
CA VAL A 35 -5.31 -10.53 3.26
C VAL A 35 -5.17 -10.13 4.75
N THR A 36 -6.22 -10.26 5.54
CA THR A 36 -6.32 -9.65 6.89
C THR A 36 -5.83 -10.52 8.04
N LYS A 37 -5.25 -11.70 7.79
CA LYS A 37 -4.99 -12.67 8.88
C LYS A 37 -3.70 -12.45 9.67
N ASN A 38 -2.70 -11.78 9.12
CA ASN A 38 -1.44 -11.56 9.79
C ASN A 38 -1.37 -10.10 10.28
N LEU A 39 -1.44 -9.90 11.59
CA LEU A 39 -1.26 -8.61 12.25
C LEU A 39 0.08 -8.62 12.97
N ASP A 40 0.95 -7.68 12.63
CA ASP A 40 2.20 -7.44 13.35
C ASP A 40 1.91 -6.92 14.77
N SER A 41 2.63 -7.42 15.74
CA SER A 41 2.54 -6.95 17.12
C SER A 41 3.33 -5.67 17.39
N TYR A 42 4.24 -5.28 16.50
CA TYR A 42 5.04 -4.08 16.65
C TYR A 42 4.20 -2.80 16.45
N GLU A 43 4.55 -1.74 17.18
CA GLU A 43 3.91 -0.43 17.10
C GLU A 43 4.71 0.50 16.19
N TYR A 44 4.25 0.68 14.96
CA TYR A 44 4.92 1.51 13.96
C TYR A 44 4.65 3.00 14.17
N GLU A 45 5.63 3.85 13.89
CA GLU A 45 5.38 5.28 13.70
C GLU A 45 4.88 5.56 12.28
N LEU A 46 4.14 6.66 12.10
CA LEU A 46 3.74 7.09 10.76
C LEU A 46 4.99 7.50 9.97
N PRO A 47 5.09 7.14 8.66
CA PRO A 47 6.30 7.32 7.87
C PRO A 47 6.52 8.76 7.38
N PHE A 48 6.12 9.75 8.20
CA PHE A 48 6.26 11.18 7.91
C PHE A 48 6.49 11.97 9.21
N LYS A 49 6.82 13.26 9.07
CA LYS A 49 7.22 14.13 10.20
C LYS A 49 6.14 14.21 11.28
N LYS A 50 6.54 14.24 12.53
CA LYS A 50 5.66 14.55 13.68
C LYS A 50 4.90 15.86 13.46
N GLY A 51 3.61 15.86 13.80
CA GLY A 51 2.67 16.95 13.55
C GLY A 51 2.16 17.06 12.11
N ALA A 52 2.71 16.29 11.16
CA ALA A 52 2.15 16.21 9.80
C ALA A 52 0.98 15.22 9.76
N LYS A 53 0.10 15.42 8.76
CA LYS A 53 -1.06 14.56 8.54
C LYS A 53 -1.29 14.30 7.06
N TYR A 54 -1.61 13.03 6.71
CA TYR A 54 -1.89 12.64 5.34
C TYR A 54 -3.10 11.72 5.25
N LEU A 55 -3.80 11.83 4.12
CA LEU A 55 -4.93 10.97 3.76
C LEU A 55 -4.41 9.59 3.34
N VAL A 56 -5.05 8.54 3.83
CA VAL A 56 -4.89 7.17 3.30
C VAL A 56 -5.78 7.01 2.08
N VAL A 57 -5.19 7.02 0.90
CA VAL A 57 -5.92 6.87 -0.38
C VAL A 57 -6.19 5.42 -0.73
N GLN A 58 -5.35 4.50 -0.23
CA GLN A 58 -5.56 3.06 -0.36
C GLN A 58 -5.06 2.34 0.91
N GLY A 59 -5.88 1.44 1.44
CA GLY A 59 -5.60 0.64 2.63
C GLY A 59 -5.36 -0.83 2.30
N TYR A 60 -5.26 -1.64 3.34
CA TYR A 60 -5.07 -3.09 3.25
C TYR A 60 -6.18 -3.76 2.44
N GLY A 61 -5.81 -4.64 1.49
CA GLY A 61 -6.77 -5.33 0.63
C GLY A 61 -7.57 -4.42 -0.33
N GLY A 62 -7.11 -3.19 -0.55
CA GLY A 62 -7.78 -2.22 -1.42
C GLY A 62 -7.90 -2.68 -2.88
N LEU A 63 -9.02 -2.37 -3.53
CA LEU A 63 -9.46 -2.92 -4.82
C LEU A 63 -8.54 -2.60 -6.02
N PHE A 64 -7.62 -1.65 -5.92
CA PHE A 64 -6.74 -1.27 -7.04
C PHE A 64 -5.48 -2.15 -7.11
N SER A 65 -4.43 -1.73 -6.42
CA SER A 65 -3.13 -2.43 -6.41
C SER A 65 -2.91 -3.27 -5.16
N HIS A 66 -3.79 -3.16 -4.15
CA HIS A 66 -3.67 -3.82 -2.85
C HIS A 66 -4.58 -5.04 -2.67
N MET A 67 -5.24 -5.55 -3.74
CA MET A 67 -6.21 -6.67 -3.62
C MET A 67 -5.64 -7.91 -2.88
N HIS A 68 -4.33 -8.12 -2.93
CA HIS A 68 -3.67 -9.29 -2.36
C HIS A 68 -2.50 -8.94 -1.45
N ILE A 69 -2.36 -7.66 -1.07
CA ILE A 69 -1.24 -7.21 -0.25
C ILE A 69 -1.70 -6.34 0.92
N ALA A 70 -1.03 -6.47 2.05
CA ALA A 70 -1.21 -5.56 3.18
C ALA A 70 -0.27 -4.35 3.00
N ALA A 71 -0.74 -3.34 2.28
CA ALA A 71 -0.04 -2.08 2.05
C ALA A 71 -0.94 -0.88 2.28
N ILE A 72 -0.32 0.27 2.56
CA ILE A 72 -0.97 1.57 2.76
C ILE A 72 -0.37 2.57 1.80
N ASP A 73 -1.23 3.34 1.12
CA ASP A 73 -0.83 4.48 0.30
C ASP A 73 -1.21 5.78 1.02
N PHE A 74 -0.20 6.56 1.38
CA PHE A 74 -0.37 7.90 1.95
C PHE A 74 -0.29 8.94 0.83
N GLU A 75 -1.31 9.80 0.67
CA GLU A 75 -1.30 10.91 -0.30
C GLU A 75 -0.25 11.94 0.12
N MET A 76 0.97 11.73 -0.30
CA MET A 76 2.12 12.60 -0.01
C MET A 76 2.58 13.28 -1.29
N PRO A 77 2.61 14.63 -1.34
CA PRO A 77 3.19 15.37 -2.47
C PRO A 77 4.64 14.96 -2.73
N THR A 78 5.07 15.01 -3.99
CA THR A 78 6.49 14.86 -4.34
C THR A 78 7.34 15.87 -3.56
N GLY A 79 8.50 15.43 -3.05
CA GLY A 79 9.37 16.27 -2.25
C GLY A 79 9.11 16.21 -0.74
N THR A 80 8.12 15.43 -0.29
CA THR A 80 7.82 15.29 1.15
C THR A 80 8.86 14.36 1.82
N PRO A 81 9.43 14.76 2.97
CA PRO A 81 10.32 13.89 3.74
C PRO A 81 9.64 12.60 4.20
N VAL A 82 10.31 11.47 4.00
CA VAL A 82 9.88 10.12 4.40
C VAL A 82 10.73 9.66 5.58
N TYR A 83 10.08 9.09 6.59
CA TYR A 83 10.70 8.66 7.83
C TYR A 83 10.54 7.14 8.04
N ALA A 84 11.49 6.54 8.75
CA ALA A 84 11.42 5.12 9.08
C ALA A 84 10.31 4.85 10.10
N ALA A 85 9.30 4.10 9.70
CA ALA A 85 8.19 3.72 10.57
C ALA A 85 8.61 2.74 11.69
N ARG A 86 9.72 2.01 11.48
CA ARG A 86 10.39 1.12 12.43
C ARG A 86 11.88 1.12 12.10
N GLY A 87 12.73 1.00 13.13
CA GLY A 87 14.19 0.90 12.98
C GLY A 87 14.64 -0.44 12.39
N GLY A 88 15.90 -0.48 11.96
CA GLY A 88 16.51 -1.67 11.40
C GLY A 88 17.78 -1.35 10.63
N VAL A 89 18.08 -2.16 9.63
CA VAL A 89 19.26 -2.01 8.76
C VAL A 89 18.79 -1.85 7.31
N ILE A 90 19.40 -0.94 6.55
CA ILE A 90 19.13 -0.82 5.10
C ILE A 90 19.47 -2.14 4.43
N TYR A 91 18.44 -2.80 3.87
CA TYR A 91 18.60 -4.06 3.14
C TYR A 91 18.84 -3.85 1.66
N SER A 92 18.06 -2.94 1.04
CA SER A 92 18.15 -2.63 -0.38
C SER A 92 17.52 -1.27 -0.67
N TYR A 93 17.96 -0.64 -1.77
CA TYR A 93 17.36 0.60 -2.27
C TYR A 93 17.52 0.73 -3.79
N LYS A 94 16.72 1.63 -4.36
CA LYS A 94 16.82 2.13 -5.74
C LYS A 94 16.44 3.61 -5.73
N ASP A 95 17.19 4.49 -6.40
CA ASP A 95 16.91 5.93 -6.43
C ASP A 95 17.31 6.62 -7.76
N ASP A 96 17.52 5.86 -8.81
CA ASP A 96 18.01 6.33 -10.11
C ASP A 96 16.94 6.68 -11.14
N SER A 97 15.69 6.27 -10.91
CA SER A 97 14.58 6.49 -11.83
C SER A 97 13.94 7.86 -11.65
N ASP A 98 13.58 8.52 -12.77
CA ASP A 98 12.69 9.68 -12.84
C ASP A 98 11.39 9.36 -13.60
N GLU A 99 11.18 8.09 -13.96
CA GLU A 99 10.04 7.64 -14.72
C GLU A 99 8.90 7.17 -13.82
N GLY A 100 7.66 7.62 -14.11
CA GLY A 100 6.46 7.18 -13.41
C GLY A 100 5.19 7.48 -14.20
N GLY A 101 4.10 6.84 -13.83
CA GLY A 101 2.79 7.06 -14.47
C GLY A 101 1.86 5.85 -14.40
N PRO A 102 0.63 5.99 -14.96
CA PRO A 102 -0.46 5.02 -14.79
C PRO A 102 -0.39 3.81 -15.73
N PHE A 103 0.76 3.51 -16.31
CA PHE A 103 0.91 2.42 -17.27
C PHE A 103 1.83 1.32 -16.75
N SER A 104 1.55 0.07 -17.12
CA SER A 104 2.30 -1.12 -16.68
C SER A 104 3.80 -1.09 -17.01
N LYS A 105 4.21 -0.34 -18.04
CA LYS A 105 5.63 -0.15 -18.41
C LYS A 105 6.45 0.51 -17.29
N TYR A 106 5.81 1.21 -16.35
CA TYR A 106 6.49 1.87 -15.24
C TYR A 106 6.66 0.99 -13.98
N LYS A 107 6.10 -0.23 -13.94
CA LYS A 107 6.16 -1.09 -12.73
C LYS A 107 7.57 -1.27 -12.17
N ASN A 108 8.57 -1.44 -13.03
CA ASN A 108 9.98 -1.67 -12.62
C ASN A 108 10.78 -0.36 -12.49
N LYS A 109 10.10 0.80 -12.55
CA LYS A 109 10.73 2.12 -12.49
C LYS A 109 10.60 2.79 -11.12
N ALA A 110 9.94 2.14 -10.17
CA ALA A 110 9.79 2.69 -8.82
C ALA A 110 11.11 2.75 -8.07
N ASN A 111 11.43 3.90 -7.48
CA ASN A 111 12.47 4.03 -6.48
C ASN A 111 11.94 3.59 -5.12
N PHE A 112 12.82 3.02 -4.29
CA PHE A 112 12.42 2.44 -3.02
C PHE A 112 13.55 2.38 -2.00
N ILE A 113 13.17 2.19 -0.73
CA ILE A 113 14.03 1.76 0.37
C ILE A 113 13.37 0.54 1.01
N ILE A 114 14.17 -0.46 1.33
CA ILE A 114 13.77 -1.63 2.13
C ILE A 114 14.64 -1.67 3.38
N ILE A 115 14.01 -1.70 4.55
CA ILE A 115 14.66 -1.79 5.86
C ILE A 115 14.36 -3.17 6.43
N LYS A 116 15.39 -3.95 6.76
CA LYS A 116 15.25 -5.21 7.50
C LYS A 116 15.21 -4.91 8.99
N HIS A 117 14.15 -5.34 9.65
CA HIS A 117 13.95 -5.20 11.09
C HIS A 117 14.64 -6.33 11.87
N ASP A 118 14.76 -6.19 13.18
CA ASP A 118 15.39 -7.14 14.12
C ASP A 118 14.67 -8.50 14.21
N ASP A 119 13.35 -8.52 13.97
CA ASP A 119 12.54 -9.74 13.89
C ASP A 119 12.60 -10.46 12.53
N GLY A 120 13.39 -9.95 11.59
CA GLY A 120 13.55 -10.46 10.23
C GLY A 120 12.52 -9.97 9.22
N SER A 121 11.51 -9.19 9.64
CA SER A 121 10.56 -8.54 8.73
C SER A 121 11.20 -7.37 7.97
N PHE A 122 10.50 -6.87 6.94
CA PHE A 122 11.01 -5.82 6.05
C PHE A 122 10.00 -4.71 5.90
N GLY A 123 10.37 -3.48 6.28
CA GLY A 123 9.63 -2.25 5.96
C GLY A 123 9.98 -1.76 4.57
N CYS A 124 9.01 -1.64 3.69
CA CYS A 124 9.18 -1.30 2.28
C CYS A 124 8.52 0.05 1.97
N TYR A 125 9.30 0.99 1.42
CA TYR A 125 8.89 2.37 1.11
C TYR A 125 9.10 2.60 -0.38
N TRP A 126 8.03 2.83 -1.15
CA TRP A 126 8.06 2.89 -2.60
C TRP A 126 7.63 4.26 -3.14
N HIS A 127 7.90 4.46 -4.43
CA HIS A 127 7.59 5.65 -5.22
C HIS A 127 8.37 6.90 -4.82
N LEU A 128 9.60 6.71 -4.28
CA LEU A 128 10.49 7.80 -3.91
C LEU A 128 10.94 8.57 -5.17
N GLN A 129 11.34 9.84 -4.99
CA GLN A 129 11.88 10.61 -6.10
C GLN A 129 13.28 10.15 -6.51
N LYS A 130 13.73 10.56 -7.69
CA LYS A 130 15.11 10.37 -8.16
C LYS A 130 16.09 11.04 -7.19
N ASN A 131 17.16 10.31 -6.83
CA ASN A 131 18.14 10.72 -5.81
C ASN A 131 17.51 11.03 -4.44
N GLY A 132 16.32 10.47 -4.17
CA GLY A 132 15.57 10.72 -2.95
C GLY A 132 15.87 9.77 -1.80
N VAL A 133 16.80 8.82 -1.95
CA VAL A 133 17.28 7.96 -0.87
C VAL A 133 18.40 8.64 -0.13
N LEU A 134 18.17 8.98 1.15
CA LEU A 134 19.14 9.73 1.98
C LEU A 134 20.11 8.81 2.72
N ILE A 135 19.68 7.58 3.04
CA ILE A 135 20.50 6.57 3.74
C ILE A 135 20.56 5.32 2.89
N LYS A 136 21.76 4.99 2.41
CA LYS A 136 22.00 3.93 1.44
C LYS A 136 22.52 2.63 2.06
N ASN A 137 22.99 2.69 3.32
CA ASN A 137 23.50 1.53 4.07
C ASN A 137 23.48 1.83 5.57
N GLY A 138 23.71 0.78 6.39
CA GLY A 138 23.84 0.88 7.83
C GLY A 138 22.52 0.89 8.58
N ASN A 139 22.62 1.22 9.88
CA ASN A 139 21.49 1.22 10.79
C ASN A 139 20.61 2.46 10.61
N VAL A 140 19.31 2.27 10.82
CA VAL A 140 18.29 3.31 10.80
C VAL A 140 17.48 3.23 12.08
N ALA A 141 17.33 4.35 12.77
CA ALA A 141 16.45 4.44 13.93
C ALA A 141 14.99 4.67 13.49
N GLN A 142 14.03 4.22 14.31
CA GLN A 142 12.61 4.59 14.14
C GLN A 142 12.48 6.12 14.18
N GLY A 143 11.69 6.72 13.31
CA GLY A 143 11.52 8.16 13.19
C GLY A 143 12.69 8.90 12.53
N GLN A 144 13.72 8.20 12.05
CA GLN A 144 14.80 8.81 11.29
C GLN A 144 14.35 9.11 9.86
N GLN A 145 14.69 10.28 9.32
CA GLN A 145 14.44 10.59 7.91
C GLN A 145 15.31 9.70 7.01
N ILE A 146 14.69 8.99 6.08
CA ILE A 146 15.33 8.00 5.20
C ILE A 146 15.27 8.36 3.74
N GLY A 147 14.30 9.19 3.35
CA GLY A 147 14.11 9.52 1.94
C GLY A 147 13.17 10.67 1.70
N ILE A 148 12.81 10.82 0.44
CA ILE A 148 11.91 11.87 -0.06
C ILE A 148 10.90 11.22 -1.00
N SER A 149 9.60 11.48 -0.77
CA SER A 149 8.51 10.98 -1.59
C SER A 149 8.57 11.50 -3.04
N GLY A 150 8.00 10.74 -3.95
CA GLY A 150 7.96 11.08 -5.37
C GLY A 150 6.74 10.51 -6.07
N ALA A 151 6.93 10.23 -7.36
CA ALA A 151 5.91 9.64 -8.22
C ALA A 151 6.55 8.67 -9.24
N THR A 152 7.61 7.96 -8.85
CA THR A 152 8.29 6.99 -9.73
C THR A 152 7.60 5.63 -9.71
N GLY A 153 7.67 4.90 -10.82
CA GLY A 153 7.01 3.61 -10.96
C GLY A 153 5.55 3.70 -11.40
N PHE A 154 4.78 2.66 -11.11
CA PHE A 154 3.35 2.62 -11.45
C PHE A 154 2.53 3.40 -10.44
N VAL A 155 2.18 4.64 -10.78
CA VAL A 155 1.45 5.58 -9.92
C VAL A 155 0.40 6.35 -10.74
N LEU A 156 -0.76 6.63 -10.12
CA LEU A 156 -1.78 7.53 -10.66
C LEU A 156 -1.57 8.98 -10.19
N LYS A 157 -1.14 9.13 -8.93
CA LYS A 157 -0.85 10.40 -8.26
C LYS A 157 0.34 10.20 -7.32
N PRO A 158 1.09 11.27 -6.97
CA PRO A 158 2.14 11.19 -5.96
C PRO A 158 1.60 10.62 -4.64
N HIS A 159 2.27 9.61 -4.10
CA HIS A 159 1.96 9.00 -2.82
C HIS A 159 3.16 8.21 -2.31
N LEU A 160 3.20 7.95 -1.01
CA LEU A 160 4.09 6.96 -0.43
C LEU A 160 3.33 5.65 -0.30
N HIS A 161 3.79 4.60 -0.99
CA HIS A 161 3.34 3.24 -0.76
C HIS A 161 4.20 2.60 0.31
N PHE A 162 3.59 2.18 1.41
CA PHE A 162 4.25 1.51 2.54
C PHE A 162 3.67 0.12 2.77
N SER A 163 4.54 -0.85 2.99
CA SER A 163 4.14 -2.20 3.38
C SER A 163 5.18 -2.85 4.30
N VAL A 164 4.73 -3.81 5.11
CA VAL A 164 5.63 -4.68 5.87
C VAL A 164 5.52 -6.11 5.34
N LYS A 165 6.68 -6.72 5.09
CA LYS A 165 6.79 -8.08 4.57
C LYS A 165 7.52 -8.98 5.56
N LEU A 166 7.05 -10.21 5.68
CA LEU A 166 7.74 -11.29 6.40
C LEU A 166 8.82 -11.95 5.52
N LEU A 167 8.57 -11.98 4.20
CA LEU A 167 9.49 -12.51 3.18
C LEU A 167 9.50 -11.55 1.97
N LEU A 168 10.67 -11.38 1.33
CA LEU A 168 10.82 -10.57 0.12
C LEU A 168 10.44 -11.36 -1.15
N ASN A 169 9.25 -11.92 -1.17
CA ASN A 169 8.64 -12.52 -2.35
C ASN A 169 7.30 -11.83 -2.65
N TYR A 170 6.64 -12.22 -3.74
CA TYR A 170 5.33 -11.66 -4.14
C TYR A 170 4.14 -12.47 -3.63
N GLU A 171 4.35 -13.43 -2.72
CA GLU A 171 3.26 -14.22 -2.16
C GLU A 171 2.42 -13.39 -1.19
N MET A 172 1.11 -13.59 -1.21
CA MET A 172 0.15 -12.89 -0.34
C MET A 172 0.47 -13.09 1.14
N ASN A 173 0.94 -14.27 1.52
CA ASN A 173 1.30 -14.61 2.91
C ASN A 173 2.54 -13.87 3.42
N SER A 174 3.29 -13.21 2.51
CA SER A 174 4.49 -12.47 2.89
C SER A 174 4.20 -11.09 3.45
N TYR A 175 2.97 -10.60 3.37
CA TYR A 175 2.60 -9.28 3.90
C TYR A 175 1.92 -9.41 5.27
N THR A 176 2.12 -8.42 6.13
CA THR A 176 1.43 -8.29 7.41
C THR A 176 0.82 -6.91 7.56
N GLN A 177 -0.33 -6.84 8.23
CA GLN A 177 -0.93 -5.58 8.65
C GLN A 177 -0.16 -5.01 9.84
N THR A 178 -0.11 -3.70 9.95
CA THR A 178 0.61 -2.98 11.00
C THR A 178 -0.28 -1.96 11.67
N LYS A 179 -0.12 -1.77 12.98
CA LYS A 179 -0.73 -0.67 13.72
C LYS A 179 0.24 0.49 13.81
N PHE A 180 -0.28 1.69 13.65
CA PHE A 180 0.50 2.93 13.72
C PHE A 180 0.12 3.76 14.93
N LYS A 181 1.12 4.38 15.55
CA LYS A 181 0.92 5.45 16.55
C LYS A 181 0.37 6.68 15.84
N THR A 182 -0.80 7.13 16.23
CA THR A 182 -1.49 8.31 15.71
C THR A 182 -1.96 9.18 16.87
N THR A 183 -2.36 10.43 16.59
CA THR A 183 -3.02 11.28 17.60
C THR A 183 -4.34 10.69 18.12
N GLN A 184 -4.89 9.68 17.45
CA GLN A 184 -6.09 8.92 17.86
C GLN A 184 -5.75 7.63 18.63
N GLY A 185 -4.47 7.39 18.93
CA GLY A 185 -3.96 6.17 19.55
C GLY A 185 -3.39 5.16 18.56
N LEU A 186 -3.15 3.94 19.03
CA LEU A 186 -2.61 2.84 18.23
C LEU A 186 -3.69 2.27 17.31
N THR A 187 -3.56 2.49 16.01
CA THR A 187 -4.65 2.32 15.03
C THR A 187 -4.22 1.52 13.80
N LEU A 188 -5.09 0.63 13.32
CA LEU A 188 -5.05 0.14 11.94
C LEU A 188 -5.60 1.23 11.02
N LEU A 189 -4.82 1.60 10.00
CA LEU A 189 -5.19 2.70 9.13
C LEU A 189 -6.23 2.24 8.09
N GLU A 190 -7.23 3.10 7.86
CA GLU A 190 -8.35 2.84 6.96
C GLU A 190 -8.35 3.82 5.79
N ARG A 191 -8.72 3.33 4.61
CA ARG A 191 -8.91 4.16 3.42
C ARG A 191 -9.91 5.29 3.67
N GLY A 192 -9.62 6.47 3.14
CA GLY A 192 -10.49 7.65 3.22
C GLY A 192 -10.36 8.43 4.53
N LYS A 193 -9.53 7.98 5.47
CA LYS A 193 -9.25 8.70 6.71
C LYS A 193 -7.90 9.41 6.66
N THR A 194 -7.80 10.55 7.35
CA THR A 194 -6.55 11.30 7.53
C THR A 194 -6.00 11.00 8.92
N TYR A 195 -4.70 10.72 8.99
CA TYR A 195 -4.02 10.42 10.25
C TYR A 195 -2.88 11.39 10.46
N GLU A 196 -2.73 11.85 11.72
CA GLU A 196 -1.70 12.76 12.15
C GLU A 196 -0.68 12.03 13.02
N HIS A 197 0.62 12.29 12.78
CA HIS A 197 1.73 11.75 13.57
C HIS A 197 1.84 12.51 14.90
N PRO A 198 1.78 11.84 16.06
CA PRO A 198 1.82 12.48 17.38
C PRO A 198 3.18 13.10 17.72
#